data_7bd83ee01129f6bdf2eff2f469aeb463
#
_entry.id   7bd83ee01129f6bdf2eff2f469aeb463
#
_cell.length_a   1.000
_cell.length_b   1.000
_cell.length_c   1.000
_cell.angle_alpha   90.00
_cell.angle_beta   90.00
_cell.angle_gamma   90.00
#
_symmetry.space_group_name_H-M   'P 1'
#
loop_
_entity.id
_entity.type
_entity.pdbx_description
1 polymer ?
#
loop_
_entity_poly.entity_id
_entity_poly.type
_entity_poly.pdbx_seq_one_letter_code
_entity_poly.pdbx_strand_id
1 'polypeptide(L)'
;MLKELNPALRIQLYEMTEEFGKEASNAWHNAGTGHAGLCELSYTPNYGSDGKVDVSKAFEIFHQFEHSKQFWSYAARTGMIEKVEEFINPVPHLSFVYGQEQVDFLKSRFTQMQKHHFFEDMAYTEDREQIREWAPLLLEGRDHTPLAVTKMERGTDINYGTLSAKLIEWLGQQEGCGYATSHRITNLTKDGTSWKVEVKDLTTKQTLSTKANFVFIGAGGGSLPLLQKSGIKESKGFGGFPIGGQWLICDKPEIVNKHLAKVYGLSPGAAPT
;
A
#
# COMPACT_ATOMS: atom_id res chain seq x y z
N MET A 1 1.95 5.40 -16.96
CA MET A 1 3.28 4.96 -17.44
C MET A 1 3.22 4.36 -18.86
N LEU A 2 2.54 3.24 -19.15
CA LEU A 2 2.58 2.64 -20.50
C LEU A 2 2.14 3.61 -21.62
N LYS A 3 1.09 4.37 -21.39
CA LYS A 3 0.60 5.36 -22.36
C LYS A 3 1.60 6.50 -22.60
N GLU A 4 2.33 6.92 -21.57
CA GLU A 4 3.42 7.91 -21.68
C GLU A 4 4.61 7.38 -22.47
N LEU A 5 4.98 6.12 -22.24
CA LEU A 5 6.10 5.47 -22.95
C LEU A 5 5.75 5.16 -24.41
N ASN A 6 4.49 4.90 -24.69
CA ASN A 6 4.01 4.65 -26.04
C ASN A 6 2.60 5.26 -26.25
N PRO A 7 2.53 6.51 -26.75
CA PRO A 7 1.28 7.22 -26.99
C PRO A 7 0.33 6.54 -27.99
N ALA A 8 0.82 5.63 -28.83
CA ALA A 8 -0.01 4.89 -29.79
C ALA A 8 -0.79 3.71 -29.13
N LEU A 9 -0.49 3.36 -27.89
CA LEU A 9 -1.21 2.28 -27.21
C LEU A 9 -2.69 2.63 -27.05
N ARG A 10 -3.52 1.64 -27.39
CA ARG A 10 -4.96 1.65 -27.09
C ARG A 10 -5.19 0.82 -25.83
N ILE A 11 -5.81 1.42 -24.81
CA ILE A 11 -6.00 0.81 -23.50
C ILE A 11 -7.47 0.87 -23.12
N GLN A 12 -8.05 -0.28 -22.76
CA GLN A 12 -9.38 -0.37 -22.19
C GLN A 12 -9.31 -0.97 -20.81
N LEU A 13 -9.85 -0.25 -19.80
CA LEU A 13 -10.01 -0.74 -18.44
C LEU A 13 -11.45 -1.20 -18.20
N TYR A 14 -11.59 -2.25 -17.41
CA TYR A 14 -12.89 -2.71 -16.90
C TYR A 14 -12.82 -2.83 -15.40
N GLU A 15 -13.78 -2.22 -14.72
CA GLU A 15 -13.93 -2.26 -13.26
C GLU A 15 -15.30 -2.89 -12.94
N MET A 16 -15.30 -3.82 -11.99
CA MET A 16 -16.51 -4.53 -11.60
C MET A 16 -17.43 -3.67 -10.73
N THR A 17 -16.88 -2.79 -9.91
CA THR A 17 -17.64 -1.87 -9.07
C THR A 17 -18.13 -0.65 -9.85
N GLU A 18 -19.01 0.15 -9.26
CA GLU A 18 -19.54 1.37 -9.88
C GLU A 18 -18.51 2.50 -9.98
N GLU A 19 -17.44 2.42 -9.16
CA GLU A 19 -16.37 3.42 -9.12
C GLU A 19 -15.03 2.72 -8.92
N PHE A 20 -13.94 3.37 -9.34
CA PHE A 20 -12.58 2.89 -9.10
C PHE A 20 -12.15 3.04 -7.64
N GLY A 21 -11.27 2.14 -7.18
CA GLY A 21 -10.65 2.23 -5.85
C GLY A 21 -11.59 1.90 -4.69
N LYS A 22 -12.71 1.23 -4.91
CA LYS A 22 -13.68 0.87 -3.86
C LYS A 22 -13.36 -0.42 -3.10
N GLU A 23 -12.48 -1.25 -3.62
CA GLU A 23 -12.03 -2.48 -2.95
C GLU A 23 -10.81 -2.21 -2.05
N ALA A 24 -9.72 -2.92 -2.20
CA ALA A 24 -8.54 -2.80 -1.35
C ALA A 24 -7.90 -1.40 -1.34
N SER A 25 -8.07 -0.60 -2.38
CA SER A 25 -7.56 0.78 -2.45
C SER A 25 -8.43 1.80 -1.73
N ASN A 26 -9.66 1.45 -1.31
CA ASN A 26 -10.51 2.36 -0.55
C ASN A 26 -9.83 2.80 0.74
N ALA A 27 -9.94 4.08 1.09
CA ALA A 27 -9.28 4.66 2.25
C ALA A 27 -9.67 3.97 3.58
N TRP A 28 -10.82 3.32 3.65
CA TRP A 28 -11.29 2.58 4.84
C TRP A 28 -10.97 1.07 4.79
N HIS A 29 -10.34 0.58 3.72
CA HIS A 29 -9.98 -0.83 3.56
C HIS A 29 -8.49 -1.10 3.66
N ASN A 30 -7.70 -0.09 3.97
CA ASN A 30 -6.26 -0.19 4.19
C ASN A 30 -5.77 0.87 5.18
N ALA A 31 -4.54 0.77 5.64
CA ALA A 31 -3.95 1.71 6.59
C ALA A 31 -3.47 3.03 5.96
N GLY A 32 -3.59 3.21 4.64
CA GLY A 32 -3.15 4.42 3.94
C GLY A 32 -1.67 4.73 4.13
N THR A 33 -0.83 3.72 4.24
CA THR A 33 0.58 3.92 4.58
C THR A 33 1.41 4.22 3.34
N GLY A 34 2.19 5.29 3.39
CA GLY A 34 3.34 5.44 2.51
C GLY A 34 4.45 4.49 2.96
N HIS A 35 4.49 3.30 2.37
CA HIS A 35 5.39 2.21 2.78
C HIS A 35 6.87 2.52 2.47
N ALA A 36 7.45 3.41 3.25
CA ALA A 36 8.85 3.83 3.11
C ALA A 36 9.82 3.01 3.98
N GLY A 37 9.39 1.91 4.55
CA GLY A 37 10.24 1.08 5.44
C GLY A 37 10.70 1.78 6.72
N LEU A 38 10.14 2.95 7.03
CA LEU A 38 10.60 3.80 8.12
C LEU A 38 10.41 3.16 9.49
N CYS A 39 9.17 2.88 9.85
CA CYS A 39 8.79 2.46 11.19
C CYS A 39 8.05 1.12 11.22
N GLU A 40 7.72 0.54 10.09
CA GLU A 40 7.07 -0.77 10.00
C GLU A 40 8.03 -1.88 10.42
N LEU A 41 7.73 -2.53 11.54
CA LEU A 41 8.62 -3.51 12.17
C LEU A 41 8.61 -4.87 11.47
N SER A 42 7.53 -5.21 10.76
CA SER A 42 7.41 -6.47 10.02
C SER A 42 8.43 -6.63 8.89
N TYR A 43 9.03 -5.53 8.42
CA TYR A 43 10.11 -5.58 7.42
C TYR A 43 11.47 -5.98 7.99
N THR A 44 11.59 -6.06 9.31
CA THR A 44 12.86 -6.34 10.01
C THR A 44 12.66 -7.36 11.12
N PRO A 45 12.01 -8.53 10.88
CA PRO A 45 11.59 -9.43 11.95
C PRO A 45 12.74 -10.25 12.54
N ASN A 46 13.88 -10.31 11.87
CA ASN A 46 14.94 -11.27 12.17
C ASN A 46 16.24 -10.60 12.59
N TYR A 47 17.01 -11.33 13.40
CA TYR A 47 18.43 -11.03 13.61
C TYR A 47 19.28 -11.73 12.54
N GLY A 48 20.28 -11.00 12.05
CA GLY A 48 21.32 -11.57 11.19
C GLY A 48 22.25 -12.51 11.95
N SER A 49 23.15 -13.16 11.23
CA SER A 49 24.16 -14.07 11.81
C SER A 49 25.15 -13.36 12.74
N ASP A 50 25.26 -12.05 12.66
CA ASP A 50 26.09 -11.19 13.52
C ASP A 50 25.37 -10.75 14.81
N GLY A 51 24.17 -11.24 15.08
CA GLY A 51 23.36 -10.91 16.25
C GLY A 51 22.71 -9.52 16.19
N LYS A 52 22.71 -8.85 15.03
CA LYS A 52 22.07 -7.54 14.82
C LYS A 52 20.80 -7.71 14.01
N VAL A 53 19.87 -6.77 14.17
CA VAL A 53 18.63 -6.79 13.37
C VAL A 53 18.97 -6.58 11.89
N ASP A 54 18.47 -7.47 11.03
CA ASP A 54 18.59 -7.32 9.57
C ASP A 54 17.59 -6.27 9.07
N VAL A 55 18.11 -5.17 8.51
CA VAL A 55 17.31 -4.05 7.99
C VAL A 55 17.30 -3.97 6.46
N SER A 56 17.88 -4.94 5.77
CA SER A 56 18.01 -4.95 4.30
C SER A 56 16.64 -4.82 3.59
N LYS A 57 15.63 -5.51 4.11
CA LYS A 57 14.27 -5.43 3.54
C LYS A 57 13.64 -4.04 3.71
N ALA A 58 13.88 -3.38 4.84
CA ALA A 58 13.39 -2.01 5.04
C ALA A 58 14.03 -1.03 4.03
N PHE A 59 15.30 -1.18 3.71
CA PHE A 59 15.97 -0.38 2.68
C PHE A 59 15.43 -0.66 1.28
N GLU A 60 15.19 -1.92 0.95
CA GLU A 60 14.58 -2.30 -0.32
C GLU A 60 13.20 -1.64 -0.49
N ILE A 61 12.34 -1.72 0.53
CA ILE A 61 11.01 -1.10 0.53
C ILE A 61 11.13 0.43 0.42
N PHE A 62 12.08 1.03 1.13
CA PHE A 62 12.34 2.46 1.01
C PHE A 62 12.65 2.88 -0.44
N HIS A 63 13.56 2.18 -1.11
CA HIS A 63 13.89 2.47 -2.51
C HIS A 63 12.68 2.32 -3.44
N GLN A 64 11.86 1.28 -3.26
CA GLN A 64 10.64 1.09 -4.05
C GLN A 64 9.67 2.25 -3.86
N PHE A 65 9.51 2.73 -2.62
CA PHE A 65 8.64 3.85 -2.32
C PHE A 65 9.16 5.16 -2.91
N GLU A 66 10.48 5.42 -2.84
CA GLU A 66 11.10 6.59 -3.47
C GLU A 66 10.88 6.61 -4.99
N HIS A 67 10.98 5.46 -5.67
CA HIS A 67 10.63 5.36 -7.09
C HIS A 67 9.15 5.69 -7.34
N SER A 68 8.25 5.26 -6.46
CA SER A 68 6.83 5.62 -6.56
C SER A 68 6.62 7.12 -6.44
N LYS A 69 7.28 7.79 -5.47
CA LYS A 69 7.21 9.25 -5.31
C LYS A 69 7.78 10.00 -6.50
N GLN A 70 8.86 9.50 -7.12
CA GLN A 70 9.41 10.08 -8.35
C GLN A 70 8.38 10.05 -9.49
N PHE A 71 7.68 8.91 -9.66
CA PHE A 71 6.61 8.81 -10.65
C PHE A 71 5.45 9.77 -10.32
N TRP A 72 5.01 9.86 -9.06
CA TRP A 72 3.92 10.78 -8.68
C TRP A 72 4.32 12.25 -8.87
N SER A 73 5.57 12.59 -8.54
CA SER A 73 6.11 13.92 -8.82
C SER A 73 6.13 14.25 -10.32
N TYR A 74 6.51 13.27 -11.15
CA TYR A 74 6.41 13.43 -12.61
C TYR A 74 4.96 13.61 -13.05
N ALA A 75 4.04 12.76 -12.58
CA ALA A 75 2.63 12.82 -12.91
C ALA A 75 1.98 14.15 -12.51
N ALA A 76 2.36 14.72 -11.36
CA ALA A 76 1.91 16.04 -10.94
C ALA A 76 2.43 17.15 -11.85
N ARG A 77 3.71 17.13 -12.19
CA ARG A 77 4.33 18.15 -13.07
C ARG A 77 3.80 18.13 -14.51
N THR A 78 3.36 16.97 -14.98
CA THR A 78 2.83 16.79 -16.35
C THR A 78 1.30 16.91 -16.42
N GLY A 79 0.63 17.20 -15.29
CA GLY A 79 -0.81 17.38 -15.25
C GLY A 79 -1.61 16.07 -15.26
N MET A 80 -0.96 14.90 -15.06
CA MET A 80 -1.70 13.63 -14.88
C MET A 80 -2.42 13.57 -13.54
N ILE A 81 -1.87 14.21 -12.52
CA ILE A 81 -2.44 14.30 -11.19
C ILE A 81 -2.47 15.77 -10.78
N GLU A 82 -3.65 16.28 -10.56
CA GLU A 82 -3.88 17.56 -9.92
C GLU A 82 -4.14 17.40 -8.44
N LYS A 83 -3.84 18.42 -7.62
CA LYS A 83 -4.12 18.46 -6.18
C LYS A 83 -3.56 17.22 -5.45
N VAL A 84 -2.25 17.13 -5.39
CA VAL A 84 -1.52 16.01 -4.77
C VAL A 84 -1.90 15.81 -3.30
N GLU A 85 -2.28 16.87 -2.61
CA GLU A 85 -2.74 16.87 -1.23
C GLU A 85 -4.02 16.06 -0.99
N GLU A 86 -4.78 15.74 -2.03
CA GLU A 86 -5.96 14.89 -1.92
C GLU A 86 -5.59 13.40 -1.75
N PHE A 87 -4.36 13.00 -2.11
CA PHE A 87 -3.98 11.60 -1.99
C PHE A 87 -2.72 11.34 -1.16
N ILE A 88 -1.80 12.31 -0.99
CA ILE A 88 -0.59 12.13 -0.19
C ILE A 88 -0.38 13.32 0.74
N ASN A 89 -0.24 13.03 2.04
CA ASN A 89 -0.06 14.01 3.08
C ASN A 89 1.10 13.62 3.99
N PRO A 90 1.94 14.58 4.43
CA PRO A 90 2.97 14.29 5.41
C PRO A 90 2.33 13.94 6.77
N VAL A 91 2.83 12.87 7.38
CA VAL A 91 2.48 12.47 8.75
C VAL A 91 3.67 11.74 9.35
N PRO A 92 4.07 12.02 10.59
CA PRO A 92 5.15 11.27 11.23
C PRO A 92 4.81 9.79 11.35
N HIS A 93 5.83 8.92 11.19
CA HIS A 93 5.72 7.49 11.45
C HIS A 93 6.49 7.14 12.72
N LEU A 94 5.90 6.33 13.58
CA LEU A 94 6.50 5.83 14.81
C LEU A 94 6.52 4.30 14.81
N SER A 95 7.62 3.69 15.28
CA SER A 95 7.57 2.32 15.81
C SER A 95 7.38 2.39 17.31
N PHE A 96 6.53 1.54 17.85
CA PHE A 96 6.29 1.43 19.29
C PHE A 96 6.46 -0.01 19.74
N VAL A 97 7.21 -0.22 20.81
CA VAL A 97 7.43 -1.54 21.42
C VAL A 97 7.26 -1.50 22.91
N TYR A 98 6.96 -2.67 23.51
CA TYR A 98 6.57 -2.82 24.89
C TYR A 98 7.17 -4.10 25.49
N GLY A 99 7.91 -3.97 26.60
CA GLY A 99 8.68 -5.03 27.21
C GLY A 99 10.17 -4.98 26.83
N GLN A 100 11.05 -5.43 27.75
CA GLN A 100 12.49 -5.26 27.62
C GLN A 100 13.08 -5.90 26.37
N GLU A 101 12.65 -7.10 26.03
CA GLU A 101 13.11 -7.82 24.83
C GLU A 101 12.81 -7.03 23.54
N GLN A 102 11.61 -6.45 23.47
CA GLN A 102 11.22 -5.64 22.31
C GLN A 102 11.94 -4.29 22.29
N VAL A 103 12.24 -3.70 23.46
CA VAL A 103 13.06 -2.48 23.56
C VAL A 103 14.45 -2.75 23.02
N ASP A 104 15.08 -3.84 23.41
CA ASP A 104 16.42 -4.24 22.94
C ASP A 104 16.42 -4.48 21.42
N PHE A 105 15.38 -5.12 20.90
CA PHE A 105 15.16 -5.29 19.46
C PHE A 105 15.06 -3.93 18.74
N LEU A 106 14.19 -3.02 19.20
CA LEU A 106 14.00 -1.72 18.56
C LEU A 106 15.28 -0.88 18.58
N LYS A 107 16.04 -0.93 19.66
CA LYS A 107 17.33 -0.27 19.80
C LYS A 107 18.38 -0.81 18.81
N SER A 108 18.43 -2.14 18.67
CA SER A 108 19.27 -2.78 17.66
C SER A 108 18.88 -2.36 16.25
N ARG A 109 17.58 -2.41 15.93
CA ARG A 109 17.03 -1.93 14.64
C ARG A 109 17.40 -0.48 14.36
N PHE A 110 17.15 0.41 15.29
CA PHE A 110 17.49 1.83 15.18
C PHE A 110 18.96 2.03 14.83
N THR A 111 19.87 1.36 15.56
CA THR A 111 21.32 1.42 15.33
C THR A 111 21.71 0.95 13.92
N GLN A 112 21.03 -0.05 13.36
CA GLN A 112 21.31 -0.50 12.00
C GLN A 112 20.72 0.46 10.95
N MET A 113 19.50 0.96 11.18
CA MET A 113 18.83 1.89 10.27
C MET A 113 19.62 3.19 10.08
N GLN A 114 20.13 3.77 11.17
CA GLN A 114 20.88 5.03 11.11
C GLN A 114 22.19 4.97 10.32
N LYS A 115 22.72 3.80 10.00
CA LYS A 115 23.90 3.66 9.14
C LYS A 115 23.63 4.06 7.68
N HIS A 116 22.38 4.14 7.30
CA HIS A 116 21.99 4.55 5.96
C HIS A 116 21.50 6.01 6.01
N HIS A 117 22.03 6.86 5.14
CA HIS A 117 21.78 8.31 5.12
C HIS A 117 20.28 8.69 5.03
N PHE A 118 19.43 7.82 4.48
CA PHE A 118 17.98 8.06 4.47
C PHE A 118 17.31 7.97 5.84
N PHE A 119 18.00 7.45 6.85
CA PHE A 119 17.44 7.26 8.19
C PHE A 119 18.26 7.96 9.27
N GLU A 120 19.18 8.87 8.87
CA GLU A 120 20.05 9.58 9.80
C GLU A 120 19.29 10.47 10.78
N ASP A 121 18.13 10.98 10.37
CA ASP A 121 17.22 11.82 11.16
C ASP A 121 16.18 11.00 11.98
N MET A 122 16.25 9.67 11.97
CA MET A 122 15.42 8.84 12.84
C MET A 122 15.76 9.12 14.30
N ALA A 123 14.76 9.44 15.10
CA ALA A 123 14.87 9.59 16.54
C ALA A 123 14.52 8.29 17.27
N TYR A 124 15.13 8.06 18.42
CA TYR A 124 14.82 6.96 19.34
C TYR A 124 14.71 7.48 20.76
N THR A 125 13.73 6.99 21.50
CA THR A 125 13.59 7.33 22.93
C THR A 125 12.95 6.20 23.72
N GLU A 126 13.34 6.10 25.00
CA GLU A 126 12.70 5.34 26.09
C GLU A 126 12.07 6.28 27.12
N ASP A 127 12.28 7.60 26.95
CA ASP A 127 11.74 8.61 27.88
C ASP A 127 10.24 8.78 27.66
N ARG A 128 9.48 8.55 28.73
CA ARG A 128 8.01 8.62 28.72
C ARG A 128 7.47 10.03 28.46
N GLU A 129 8.18 11.08 28.89
CA GLU A 129 7.75 12.45 28.62
C GLU A 129 7.90 12.79 27.13
N GLN A 130 9.00 12.39 26.54
CA GLN A 130 9.22 12.53 25.08
C GLN A 130 8.20 11.74 24.28
N ILE A 131 7.87 10.52 24.71
CA ILE A 131 6.84 9.69 24.05
C ILE A 131 5.47 10.33 24.17
N ARG A 132 5.15 10.91 25.34
CA ARG A 132 3.88 11.63 25.54
C ARG A 132 3.76 12.83 24.61
N GLU A 133 4.84 13.55 24.39
CA GLU A 133 4.91 14.64 23.43
C GLU A 133 4.64 14.17 21.99
N TRP A 134 5.29 13.07 21.58
CA TRP A 134 5.15 12.55 20.22
C TRP A 134 3.81 11.87 19.93
N ALA A 135 3.31 11.12 20.88
CA ALA A 135 2.08 10.34 20.74
C ALA A 135 1.40 10.09 22.09
N PRO A 136 0.66 11.06 22.61
CA PRO A 136 0.10 11.02 23.96
C PRO A 136 -0.76 9.78 24.23
N LEU A 137 -1.50 9.30 23.24
CA LEU A 137 -2.36 8.13 23.36
C LEU A 137 -1.61 6.82 23.64
N LEU A 138 -0.31 6.76 23.31
CA LEU A 138 0.49 5.54 23.55
C LEU A 138 0.69 5.23 25.02
N LEU A 139 0.59 6.22 25.89
CA LEU A 139 0.85 6.05 27.32
C LEU A 139 -0.43 5.98 28.18
N GLU A 140 -1.58 6.28 27.61
CA GLU A 140 -2.84 6.24 28.33
C GLU A 140 -3.16 4.81 28.79
N GLY A 141 -3.37 4.61 30.08
CA GLY A 141 -3.71 3.32 30.70
C GLY A 141 -2.55 2.31 30.75
N ARG A 142 -1.30 2.71 30.44
CA ARG A 142 -0.12 1.81 30.50
C ARG A 142 0.61 1.96 31.82
N ASP A 143 1.09 0.82 32.33
CA ASP A 143 1.95 0.70 33.51
C ASP A 143 3.38 1.18 33.26
N HIS A 144 4.29 0.85 34.18
CA HIS A 144 5.72 1.21 34.11
C HIS A 144 6.58 0.19 33.37
N THR A 145 6.00 -0.78 32.66
CA THR A 145 6.77 -1.72 31.84
C THR A 145 7.66 -0.95 30.84
N PRO A 146 8.89 -1.40 30.62
CA PRO A 146 9.79 -0.79 29.64
C PRO A 146 9.12 -0.65 28.27
N LEU A 147 9.36 0.47 27.63
CA LEU A 147 8.85 0.75 26.29
C LEU A 147 9.82 1.65 25.52
N ALA A 148 9.79 1.60 24.22
CA ALA A 148 10.61 2.47 23.37
C ALA A 148 9.85 2.85 22.10
N VAL A 149 10.24 3.98 21.54
CA VAL A 149 9.67 4.52 20.29
C VAL A 149 10.82 4.97 19.37
N THR A 150 10.70 4.66 18.09
CA THR A 150 11.42 5.41 17.04
C THR A 150 10.46 6.31 16.29
N LYS A 151 10.95 7.45 15.81
CA LYS A 151 10.16 8.43 15.07
C LYS A 151 10.89 8.87 13.80
N MET A 152 10.13 8.97 12.70
CA MET A 152 10.55 9.61 11.46
C MET A 152 9.51 10.67 11.09
N GLU A 153 9.94 11.93 10.98
CA GLU A 153 9.05 13.04 10.61
C GLU A 153 8.58 12.97 9.15
N ARG A 154 9.36 12.35 8.27
CA ARG A 154 9.13 12.29 6.82
C ARG A 154 8.20 11.16 6.37
N GLY A 155 7.36 10.66 7.28
CA GLY A 155 6.33 9.69 6.92
C GLY A 155 5.22 10.32 6.06
N THR A 156 4.40 9.48 5.44
CA THR A 156 3.28 9.93 4.61
C THR A 156 2.04 9.06 4.82
N ASP A 157 0.90 9.71 4.73
CA ASP A 157 -0.41 9.09 4.60
C ASP A 157 -0.86 9.14 3.15
N ILE A 158 -1.42 8.03 2.63
CA ILE A 158 -1.78 7.92 1.22
C ILE A 158 -3.21 7.41 1.06
N ASN A 159 -4.02 8.16 0.32
CA ASN A 159 -5.30 7.69 -0.19
C ASN A 159 -5.09 7.03 -1.56
N TYR A 160 -4.89 5.71 -1.56
CA TYR A 160 -4.67 4.95 -2.79
C TYR A 160 -5.90 4.92 -3.72
N GLY A 161 -7.10 5.02 -3.17
CA GLY A 161 -8.34 5.12 -3.96
C GLY A 161 -8.35 6.39 -4.80
N THR A 162 -8.08 7.53 -4.16
CA THR A 162 -8.01 8.83 -4.86
C THR A 162 -6.87 8.84 -5.89
N LEU A 163 -5.69 8.33 -5.54
CA LEU A 163 -4.58 8.21 -6.49
C LEU A 163 -4.96 7.40 -7.73
N SER A 164 -5.60 6.24 -7.51
CA SER A 164 -6.03 5.35 -8.60
C SER A 164 -7.07 6.02 -9.49
N ALA A 165 -8.08 6.67 -8.89
CA ALA A 165 -9.13 7.38 -9.63
C ALA A 165 -8.54 8.48 -10.51
N LYS A 166 -7.68 9.36 -9.97
CA LYS A 166 -7.02 10.43 -10.72
C LYS A 166 -6.23 9.93 -11.93
N LEU A 167 -5.45 8.86 -11.75
CA LEU A 167 -4.66 8.27 -12.83
C LEU A 167 -5.55 7.63 -13.92
N ILE A 168 -6.68 7.04 -13.55
CA ILE A 168 -7.61 6.42 -14.49
C ILE A 168 -8.42 7.49 -15.22
N GLU A 169 -8.86 8.53 -14.53
CA GLU A 169 -9.53 9.70 -15.15
C GLU A 169 -8.63 10.35 -16.20
N TRP A 170 -7.38 10.63 -15.85
CA TRP A 170 -6.39 11.14 -16.82
C TRP A 170 -6.22 10.19 -18.01
N LEU A 171 -6.10 8.87 -17.77
CA LEU A 171 -5.95 7.90 -18.83
C LEU A 171 -7.16 7.89 -19.77
N GLY A 172 -8.39 8.00 -19.24
CA GLY A 172 -9.62 8.04 -20.01
C GLY A 172 -9.75 9.24 -20.96
N GLN A 173 -8.97 10.30 -20.71
CA GLN A 173 -8.91 11.48 -21.58
C GLN A 173 -7.88 11.31 -22.72
N GLN A 174 -7.07 10.26 -22.70
CA GLN A 174 -6.05 10.04 -23.73
C GLN A 174 -6.66 9.36 -24.95
N GLU A 175 -6.19 9.75 -26.15
CA GLU A 175 -6.65 9.15 -27.41
C GLU A 175 -6.46 7.62 -27.40
N GLY A 176 -7.49 6.89 -27.80
CA GLY A 176 -7.50 5.43 -27.85
C GLY A 176 -7.55 4.74 -26.50
N CYS A 177 -7.80 5.48 -25.42
CA CYS A 177 -7.99 4.94 -24.08
C CYS A 177 -9.44 5.10 -23.62
N GLY A 178 -9.88 4.17 -22.78
CA GLY A 178 -11.19 4.23 -22.17
C GLY A 178 -11.31 3.34 -20.94
N TYR A 179 -12.40 3.50 -20.23
CA TYR A 179 -12.74 2.64 -19.11
C TYR A 179 -14.26 2.42 -19.02
N ALA A 180 -14.64 1.32 -18.38
CA ALA A 180 -16.04 1.03 -18.06
C ALA A 180 -16.12 0.45 -16.65
N THR A 181 -16.92 1.09 -15.80
CA THR A 181 -17.32 0.61 -14.46
C THR A 181 -18.55 -0.28 -14.55
N SER A 182 -18.88 -0.99 -13.48
CA SER A 182 -19.97 -1.99 -13.47
C SER A 182 -19.79 -3.07 -14.55
N HIS A 183 -18.55 -3.39 -14.93
CA HIS A 183 -18.22 -4.37 -15.96
C HIS A 183 -17.29 -5.44 -15.43
N ARG A 184 -17.78 -6.67 -15.37
CA ARG A 184 -17.02 -7.82 -14.86
C ARG A 184 -16.42 -8.64 -15.99
N ILE A 185 -15.11 -8.87 -15.97
CA ILE A 185 -14.48 -9.87 -16.84
C ILE A 185 -14.90 -11.26 -16.36
N THR A 186 -15.52 -12.03 -17.23
CA THR A 186 -16.03 -13.36 -16.91
C THR A 186 -15.15 -14.48 -17.45
N ASN A 187 -14.44 -14.23 -18.56
CA ASN A 187 -13.57 -15.21 -19.17
C ASN A 187 -12.44 -14.56 -19.97
N LEU A 188 -11.31 -15.29 -20.07
CA LEU A 188 -10.14 -14.96 -20.85
C LEU A 188 -9.73 -16.21 -21.63
N THR A 189 -9.72 -16.15 -22.96
CA THR A 189 -9.33 -17.28 -23.79
C THR A 189 -8.27 -16.85 -24.80
N LYS A 190 -7.21 -17.63 -24.92
CA LYS A 190 -6.17 -17.40 -25.92
C LYS A 190 -6.74 -17.62 -27.32
N ASP A 191 -6.52 -16.67 -28.24
CA ASP A 191 -6.97 -16.70 -29.63
C ASP A 191 -5.77 -16.36 -30.53
N GLY A 192 -4.99 -17.38 -30.91
CA GLY A 192 -3.74 -17.20 -31.61
C GLY A 192 -2.74 -16.36 -30.79
N THR A 193 -2.32 -15.21 -31.32
CA THR A 193 -1.43 -14.25 -30.64
C THR A 193 -2.17 -13.25 -29.76
N SER A 194 -3.51 -13.23 -29.82
CA SER A 194 -4.36 -12.32 -29.07
C SER A 194 -5.17 -13.04 -27.96
N TRP A 195 -5.96 -12.28 -27.25
CA TRP A 195 -6.88 -12.73 -26.21
C TRP A 195 -8.30 -12.37 -26.58
N LYS A 196 -9.21 -13.32 -26.46
CA LYS A 196 -10.66 -13.06 -26.39
C LYS A 196 -11.03 -12.80 -24.95
N VAL A 197 -11.62 -11.63 -24.70
CA VAL A 197 -12.04 -11.18 -23.37
C VAL A 197 -13.56 -11.11 -23.33
N GLU A 198 -14.18 -11.85 -22.43
CA GLU A 198 -15.63 -11.81 -22.21
C GLU A 198 -15.95 -10.89 -21.03
N VAL A 199 -16.81 -9.91 -21.30
CA VAL A 199 -17.14 -8.83 -20.35
C VAL A 199 -18.64 -8.85 -20.13
N LYS A 200 -19.05 -8.95 -18.88
CA LYS A 200 -20.48 -8.82 -18.48
C LYS A 200 -20.73 -7.42 -17.95
N ASP A 201 -21.60 -6.69 -18.62
CA ASP A 201 -22.20 -5.47 -18.08
C ASP A 201 -23.14 -5.86 -16.92
N LEU A 202 -22.84 -5.38 -15.72
CA LEU A 202 -23.60 -5.70 -14.50
C LEU A 202 -24.90 -4.87 -14.40
N THR A 203 -25.04 -3.80 -15.18
CA THR A 203 -26.24 -2.99 -15.24
C THR A 203 -27.26 -3.60 -16.17
N THR A 204 -26.88 -3.82 -17.43
CA THR A 204 -27.78 -4.36 -18.47
C THR A 204 -27.85 -5.89 -18.48
N LYS A 205 -26.93 -6.58 -17.78
CA LYS A 205 -26.75 -8.04 -17.75
C LYS A 205 -26.28 -8.65 -19.08
N GLN A 206 -25.97 -7.82 -20.06
CA GLN A 206 -25.48 -8.28 -21.36
C GLN A 206 -24.04 -8.73 -21.27
N THR A 207 -23.67 -9.68 -22.12
CA THR A 207 -22.26 -10.14 -22.25
C THR A 207 -21.73 -9.66 -23.59
N LEU A 208 -20.59 -8.99 -23.54
CA LEU A 208 -19.84 -8.49 -24.68
C LEU A 208 -18.56 -9.32 -24.85
N SER A 209 -18.02 -9.35 -26.05
CA SER A 209 -16.73 -9.97 -26.33
C SER A 209 -15.84 -8.95 -27.03
N THR A 210 -14.60 -8.82 -26.57
CA THR A 210 -13.59 -7.95 -27.20
C THR A 210 -12.29 -8.71 -27.39
N LYS A 211 -11.40 -8.20 -28.24
CA LYS A 211 -10.06 -8.76 -28.45
C LYS A 211 -8.99 -7.81 -27.93
N ALA A 212 -7.94 -8.38 -27.35
CA ALA A 212 -6.77 -7.65 -26.89
C ALA A 212 -5.48 -8.41 -27.23
N ASN A 213 -4.44 -7.69 -27.63
CA ASN A 213 -3.13 -8.29 -27.85
C ASN A 213 -2.42 -8.64 -26.53
N PHE A 214 -2.72 -7.90 -25.48
CA PHE A 214 -2.20 -8.10 -24.14
C PHE A 214 -3.30 -7.85 -23.10
N VAL A 215 -3.30 -8.63 -22.02
CA VAL A 215 -4.20 -8.46 -20.88
C VAL A 215 -3.38 -8.35 -19.62
N PHE A 216 -3.60 -7.27 -18.87
CA PHE A 216 -3.10 -7.11 -17.50
C PHE A 216 -4.25 -7.40 -16.53
N ILE A 217 -4.03 -8.36 -15.63
CA ILE A 217 -5.02 -8.74 -14.63
C ILE A 217 -4.70 -8.00 -13.32
N GLY A 218 -5.38 -6.89 -13.07
CA GLY A 218 -5.26 -6.09 -11.85
C GLY A 218 -6.50 -6.19 -10.95
N ALA A 219 -7.15 -7.37 -10.91
CA ALA A 219 -8.47 -7.56 -10.31
C ALA A 219 -8.45 -7.92 -8.81
N GLY A 220 -7.39 -7.55 -8.06
CA GLY A 220 -7.30 -7.80 -6.64
C GLY A 220 -7.60 -9.27 -6.29
N GLY A 221 -8.53 -9.53 -5.41
CA GLY A 221 -8.97 -10.90 -5.05
C GLY A 221 -9.55 -11.72 -6.22
N GLY A 222 -9.98 -11.08 -7.30
CA GLY A 222 -10.44 -11.72 -8.53
C GLY A 222 -9.32 -12.14 -9.49
N SER A 223 -8.07 -11.76 -9.23
CA SER A 223 -6.95 -12.00 -10.16
C SER A 223 -6.65 -13.47 -10.37
N LEU A 224 -6.56 -14.26 -9.31
CA LEU A 224 -6.24 -15.69 -9.41
C LEU A 224 -7.32 -16.49 -10.17
N PRO A 225 -8.63 -16.34 -9.91
CA PRO A 225 -9.67 -16.97 -10.72
C PRO A 225 -9.61 -16.60 -12.21
N LEU A 226 -9.31 -15.35 -12.55
CA LEU A 226 -9.16 -14.92 -13.94
C LEU A 226 -7.90 -15.51 -14.59
N LEU A 227 -6.79 -15.54 -13.86
CA LEU A 227 -5.55 -16.15 -14.32
C LEU A 227 -5.75 -17.65 -14.62
N GLN A 228 -6.44 -18.37 -13.74
CA GLN A 228 -6.77 -19.81 -13.96
C GLN A 228 -7.66 -20.02 -15.19
N LYS A 229 -8.63 -19.13 -15.43
CA LYS A 229 -9.48 -19.17 -16.65
C LYS A 229 -8.71 -18.89 -17.93
N SER A 230 -7.61 -18.17 -17.87
CA SER A 230 -6.76 -17.91 -19.04
C SER A 230 -6.16 -19.14 -19.69
N GLY A 231 -6.11 -20.27 -18.98
CA GLY A 231 -5.53 -21.51 -19.43
C GLY A 231 -3.99 -21.52 -19.50
N ILE A 232 -3.33 -20.48 -18.96
CA ILE A 232 -1.86 -20.41 -18.85
C ILE A 232 -1.41 -21.54 -17.93
N LYS A 233 -0.46 -22.37 -18.40
CA LYS A 233 -0.02 -23.59 -17.69
C LYS A 233 0.62 -23.26 -16.33
N GLU A 234 1.34 -22.16 -16.27
CA GLU A 234 2.02 -21.65 -15.07
C GLU A 234 1.07 -21.21 -13.97
N SER A 235 -0.22 -21.01 -14.30
CA SER A 235 -1.25 -20.67 -13.30
C SER A 235 -1.75 -21.88 -12.49
N LYS A 236 -1.42 -23.10 -12.94
CA LYS A 236 -1.86 -24.33 -12.27
C LYS A 236 -1.12 -24.55 -10.97
N GLY A 237 -1.85 -25.00 -9.95
CA GLY A 237 -1.29 -25.30 -8.63
C GLY A 237 -1.20 -24.12 -7.68
N PHE A 238 -1.53 -22.90 -8.12
CA PHE A 238 -1.68 -21.76 -7.24
C PHE A 238 -3.08 -21.74 -6.62
N GLY A 239 -3.12 -21.59 -5.30
CA GLY A 239 -4.34 -21.36 -4.52
C GLY A 239 -4.21 -20.04 -3.75
N GLY A 240 -5.35 -19.40 -3.44
CA GLY A 240 -5.42 -18.28 -2.52
C GLY A 240 -5.97 -18.74 -1.18
N PHE A 241 -5.38 -18.26 -0.09
CA PHE A 241 -5.95 -18.40 1.25
C PHE A 241 -6.33 -17.00 1.74
N PRO A 242 -7.58 -16.55 1.49
CA PRO A 242 -7.99 -15.21 1.89
C PRO A 242 -8.10 -15.11 3.41
N ILE A 243 -7.42 -14.13 3.99
CA ILE A 243 -7.53 -13.78 5.40
C ILE A 243 -8.31 -12.47 5.49
N GLY A 244 -9.41 -12.49 6.24
CA GLY A 244 -10.18 -11.29 6.55
C GLY A 244 -9.53 -10.51 7.69
N GLY A 245 -9.45 -9.19 7.53
CA GLY A 245 -9.08 -8.26 8.60
C GLY A 245 -10.29 -7.42 9.03
N GLN A 246 -10.28 -7.01 10.30
CA GLN A 246 -11.25 -6.05 10.83
C GLN A 246 -10.51 -4.82 11.33
N TRP A 247 -11.01 -3.65 10.99
CA TRP A 247 -10.49 -2.37 11.44
C TRP A 247 -11.33 -1.85 12.60
N LEU A 248 -10.68 -1.42 13.68
CA LEU A 248 -11.32 -0.61 14.70
C LEU A 248 -11.22 0.86 14.25
N ILE A 249 -12.36 1.50 14.14
CA ILE A 249 -12.45 2.90 13.72
C ILE A 249 -12.82 3.76 14.93
N CYS A 250 -12.08 4.84 15.13
CA CYS A 250 -12.41 5.89 16.09
C CYS A 250 -12.65 7.18 15.30
N ASP A 251 -13.87 7.73 15.41
CA ASP A 251 -14.31 8.98 14.76
C ASP A 251 -14.54 10.12 15.78
N LYS A 252 -14.15 9.92 17.05
CA LYS A 252 -14.30 10.93 18.11
C LYS A 252 -13.23 12.01 17.99
N PRO A 253 -13.57 13.28 17.67
CA PRO A 253 -12.58 14.33 17.44
C PRO A 253 -11.64 14.56 18.63
N GLU A 254 -12.14 14.44 19.85
CA GLU A 254 -11.35 14.60 21.08
C GLU A 254 -10.26 13.52 21.27
N ILE A 255 -10.39 12.39 20.58
CA ILE A 255 -9.38 11.33 20.55
C ILE A 255 -8.52 11.46 19.29
N VAL A 256 -9.17 11.57 18.13
CA VAL A 256 -8.47 11.63 16.83
C VAL A 256 -7.49 12.79 16.78
N ASN A 257 -7.84 13.95 17.29
CA ASN A 257 -6.96 15.13 17.32
C ASN A 257 -5.72 14.98 18.21
N LYS A 258 -5.66 13.94 19.06
CA LYS A 258 -4.46 13.57 19.82
C LYS A 258 -3.60 12.54 19.11
N HIS A 259 -4.08 11.97 18.00
CA HIS A 259 -3.34 10.95 17.23
C HIS A 259 -2.49 11.64 16.16
N LEU A 260 -1.24 11.96 16.51
CA LEU A 260 -0.37 12.85 15.73
C LEU A 260 0.53 12.13 14.74
N ALA A 261 0.48 10.80 14.68
CA ALA A 261 1.40 10.00 13.88
C ALA A 261 0.79 8.64 13.49
N LYS A 262 1.31 8.00 12.44
CA LYS A 262 1.08 6.57 12.21
C LYS A 262 1.99 5.75 13.12
N VAL A 263 1.40 4.85 13.91
CA VAL A 263 2.12 4.06 14.91
C VAL A 263 2.09 2.58 14.53
N TYR A 264 3.24 1.96 14.49
CA TYR A 264 3.44 0.54 14.20
C TYR A 264 3.93 -0.18 15.46
N GLY A 265 3.22 -1.22 15.86
CA GLY A 265 3.60 -2.10 16.97
C GLY A 265 4.10 -3.45 16.48
N LEU A 266 4.74 -4.21 17.38
CA LEU A 266 4.95 -5.64 17.17
C LEU A 266 3.72 -6.39 17.68
N SER A 267 3.19 -7.28 16.85
CA SER A 267 2.17 -8.22 17.28
C SER A 267 2.77 -9.25 18.25
N PRO A 268 2.17 -9.51 19.41
CA PRO A 268 2.60 -10.62 20.24
C PRO A 268 2.23 -11.94 19.56
N GLY A 269 3.21 -12.67 19.07
CA GLY A 269 3.04 -13.95 18.39
C GLY A 269 3.22 -13.89 16.87
N ALA A 270 3.10 -15.04 16.20
CA ALA A 270 3.32 -15.21 14.76
C ALA A 270 2.12 -14.77 13.88
N ALA A 271 1.24 -13.91 14.37
CA ALA A 271 0.17 -13.39 13.54
C ALA A 271 0.74 -12.41 12.51
N PRO A 272 0.44 -12.55 11.21
CA PRO A 272 0.79 -11.56 10.21
C PRO A 272 0.14 -10.22 10.56
N THR A 273 0.93 -9.16 10.58
CA THR A 273 0.48 -7.78 10.77
C THR A 273 -0.03 -7.20 9.48
#